data_4ca0d1667c929e1dcd59212a281467e4
#
_entry.id   4ca0d1667c929e1dcd59212a281467e4
#
_cell.length_a   1.000
_cell.length_b   1.000
_cell.length_c   1.000
_cell.angle_alpha   90.00
_cell.angle_beta   90.00
_cell.angle_gamma   90.00
#
_symmetry.space_group_name_H-M   'P 1'
#
loop_
_entity.id
_entity.type
_entity.pdbx_description
1 polymer ?
#
loop_
_entity_poly.entity_id
_entity_poly.type
_entity_poly.pdbx_seq_one_letter_code
_entity_poly.pdbx_strand_id
1 'polypeptide(L)'
;NLKFSKEVTGLEIAEKISKSLYKEALIMSVNGELKDLYFSIKEDSLVKIFTAKDPEGLEVIRHDAAHIMAMAVQELYPGTQVTIGPVIENGFYYDFARKDPFTDEDLKKIEKRMSEIIDKDVKTRREVWDRDKAIKHFKKIGEKYKAEIIESIPESEELSIYHHGDTWHDLCRGPHLLSSGKIGKAFKLSLIHISEPTRPIA
;
A
#
# COMPACT_ATOMS: atom_id res chain seq x y z
N ASN A 1 -19.77 8.11 -23.18
CA ASN A 1 -18.66 7.23 -23.58
C ASN A 1 -17.48 8.09 -24.01
N LEU A 2 -16.29 7.84 -23.44
CA LEU A 2 -15.04 8.46 -23.87
C LEU A 2 -14.36 7.54 -24.90
N LYS A 3 -13.71 8.15 -25.90
CA LYS A 3 -12.93 7.42 -26.91
C LYS A 3 -11.47 7.84 -26.81
N PHE A 4 -10.59 6.85 -26.90
CA PHE A 4 -9.14 7.02 -26.94
C PHE A 4 -8.59 6.26 -28.15
N SER A 5 -7.55 6.79 -28.76
CA SER A 5 -6.89 6.20 -29.95
C SER A 5 -5.74 5.25 -29.59
N LYS A 6 -5.40 5.14 -28.32
CA LYS A 6 -4.30 4.31 -27.77
C LYS A 6 -4.70 3.79 -26.40
N GLU A 7 -3.86 2.94 -25.83
CA GLU A 7 -3.95 2.56 -24.42
C GLU A 7 -4.04 3.80 -23.53
N VAL A 8 -4.84 3.71 -22.46
CA VAL A 8 -5.14 4.84 -21.58
C VAL A 8 -5.10 4.40 -20.13
N THR A 9 -4.65 5.28 -19.25
CA THR A 9 -4.65 5.09 -17.81
C THR A 9 -5.86 5.74 -17.15
N GLY A 10 -6.19 5.32 -15.93
CA GLY A 10 -7.24 5.95 -15.11
C GLY A 10 -6.96 7.44 -14.86
N LEU A 11 -5.69 7.81 -14.73
CA LEU A 11 -5.29 9.19 -14.54
C LEU A 11 -5.59 10.06 -15.77
N GLU A 12 -5.26 9.57 -16.98
CA GLU A 12 -5.60 10.25 -18.25
C GLU A 12 -7.11 10.35 -18.45
N ILE A 13 -7.87 9.33 -18.05
CA ILE A 13 -9.36 9.38 -18.08
C ILE A 13 -9.87 10.46 -17.13
N ALA A 14 -9.37 10.50 -15.89
CA ALA A 14 -9.77 11.51 -14.91
C ALA A 14 -9.47 12.93 -15.40
N GLU A 15 -8.29 13.16 -15.99
CA GLU A 15 -7.87 14.44 -16.57
C GLU A 15 -8.81 14.86 -17.71
N LYS A 16 -9.17 13.93 -18.60
CA LYS A 16 -10.09 14.19 -19.72
C LYS A 16 -11.50 14.54 -19.26
N ILE A 17 -11.94 14.02 -18.11
CA ILE A 17 -13.26 14.34 -17.54
C ILE A 17 -13.22 15.74 -16.90
N SER A 18 -12.30 16.00 -15.98
CA SER A 18 -12.14 17.32 -15.36
C SER A 18 -10.83 17.43 -14.58
N LYS A 19 -10.32 18.69 -14.45
CA LYS A 19 -9.16 18.99 -13.60
C LYS A 19 -9.40 18.70 -12.11
N SER A 20 -10.65 18.81 -11.63
CA SER A 20 -11.01 18.48 -10.26
C SER A 20 -10.86 16.98 -10.03
N LEU A 21 -11.47 16.16 -10.90
CA LEU A 21 -11.39 14.71 -10.81
C LEU A 21 -9.94 14.22 -10.89
N TYR A 22 -9.13 14.77 -11.79
CA TYR A 22 -7.69 14.47 -11.89
C TYR A 22 -6.95 14.64 -10.55
N LYS A 23 -7.27 15.74 -9.83
CA LYS A 23 -6.64 16.01 -8.53
C LYS A 23 -7.16 15.11 -7.41
N GLU A 24 -8.45 14.75 -7.45
CA GLU A 24 -9.12 13.99 -6.40
C GLU A 24 -9.05 12.48 -6.62
N ALA A 25 -8.76 12.01 -7.83
CA ALA A 25 -8.68 10.60 -8.17
C ALA A 25 -7.63 9.86 -7.33
N LEU A 26 -7.99 8.68 -6.84
CA LEU A 26 -7.16 7.84 -5.98
C LEU A 26 -6.87 6.48 -6.62
N ILE A 27 -7.90 5.76 -7.01
CA ILE A 27 -7.86 4.47 -7.70
C ILE A 27 -9.00 4.39 -8.72
N MET A 28 -9.05 3.32 -9.49
CA MET A 28 -10.16 3.03 -10.39
C MET A 28 -10.62 1.58 -10.29
N SER A 29 -11.80 1.27 -10.83
CA SER A 29 -12.13 -0.09 -11.22
C SER A 29 -12.20 -0.19 -12.75
N VAL A 30 -11.76 -1.34 -13.26
CA VAL A 30 -11.85 -1.73 -14.67
C VAL A 30 -12.66 -3.02 -14.72
N ASN A 31 -13.84 -2.96 -15.34
CA ASN A 31 -14.80 -4.07 -15.37
C ASN A 31 -15.13 -4.66 -13.99
N GLY A 32 -15.16 -3.80 -12.95
CA GLY A 32 -15.46 -4.17 -11.57
C GLY A 32 -14.26 -4.56 -10.72
N GLU A 33 -13.07 -4.72 -11.30
CA GLU A 33 -11.84 -5.04 -10.58
C GLU A 33 -11.06 -3.76 -10.23
N LEU A 34 -10.66 -3.61 -8.96
CA LEU A 34 -9.90 -2.45 -8.50
C LEU A 34 -8.47 -2.46 -9.06
N LYS A 35 -8.02 -1.33 -9.55
CA LYS A 35 -6.70 -1.12 -10.16
C LYS A 35 -6.10 0.23 -9.74
N ASP A 36 -4.77 0.29 -9.78
CA ASP A 36 -4.03 1.55 -9.67
C ASP A 36 -4.41 2.50 -10.83
N LEU A 37 -4.36 3.80 -10.60
CA LEU A 37 -4.68 4.80 -11.64
C LEU A 37 -3.73 4.77 -12.85
N TYR A 38 -2.52 4.24 -12.71
CA TYR A 38 -1.57 4.09 -13.81
C TYR A 38 -1.65 2.74 -14.53
N PHE A 39 -2.60 1.86 -14.14
CA PHE A 39 -2.85 0.63 -14.89
C PHE A 39 -3.29 0.97 -16.32
N SER A 40 -2.69 0.30 -17.32
CA SER A 40 -2.97 0.54 -18.74
C SER A 40 -4.17 -0.27 -19.20
N ILE A 41 -5.20 0.44 -19.66
CA ILE A 41 -6.42 -0.13 -20.22
C ILE A 41 -6.23 -0.22 -21.74
N LYS A 42 -6.33 -1.45 -22.28
CA LYS A 42 -6.00 -1.77 -23.69
C LYS A 42 -7.22 -2.05 -24.56
N GLU A 43 -8.38 -2.26 -23.95
CA GLU A 43 -9.62 -2.65 -24.60
C GLU A 43 -10.81 -1.88 -24.04
N ASP A 44 -11.93 -1.94 -24.74
CA ASP A 44 -13.17 -1.30 -24.30
C ASP A 44 -13.59 -1.86 -22.93
N SER A 45 -13.69 -0.96 -21.96
CA SER A 45 -13.90 -1.34 -20.56
C SER A 45 -14.84 -0.38 -19.85
N LEU A 46 -15.57 -0.91 -18.87
CA LEU A 46 -16.32 -0.09 -17.92
C LEU A 46 -15.36 0.39 -16.82
N VAL A 47 -15.13 1.72 -16.79
CA VAL A 47 -14.20 2.32 -15.82
C VAL A 47 -14.96 3.22 -14.84
N LYS A 48 -14.68 3.06 -13.54
CA LYS A 48 -15.13 3.97 -12.49
C LYS A 48 -13.90 4.52 -11.75
N ILE A 49 -13.83 5.84 -11.59
CA ILE A 49 -12.77 6.50 -10.81
C ILE A 49 -13.30 6.73 -9.40
N PHE A 50 -12.48 6.45 -8.41
CA PHE A 50 -12.80 6.64 -6.99
C PHE A 50 -11.97 7.76 -6.38
N THR A 51 -12.60 8.48 -5.46
CA THR A 51 -12.03 9.61 -4.70
C THR A 51 -12.14 9.32 -3.20
N ALA A 52 -11.64 10.20 -2.34
CA ALA A 52 -11.79 10.07 -0.89
C ALA A 52 -13.25 10.12 -0.38
N LYS A 53 -14.21 10.45 -1.25
CA LYS A 53 -15.65 10.46 -0.92
C LYS A 53 -16.29 9.07 -1.10
N ASP A 54 -15.59 8.18 -1.79
CA ASP A 54 -16.05 6.81 -2.04
C ASP A 54 -15.46 5.86 -0.99
N PRO A 55 -16.20 4.82 -0.55
CA PRO A 55 -15.70 3.82 0.40
C PRO A 55 -14.38 3.18 -0.05
N GLU A 56 -14.28 2.82 -1.34
CA GLU A 56 -13.09 2.21 -1.93
C GLU A 56 -11.88 3.16 -1.90
N GLY A 57 -12.12 4.46 -2.12
CA GLY A 57 -11.08 5.49 -2.02
C GLY A 57 -10.58 5.67 -0.56
N LEU A 58 -11.49 5.61 0.41
CA LEU A 58 -11.11 5.68 1.82
C LEU A 58 -10.34 4.43 2.27
N GLU A 59 -10.73 3.26 1.76
CA GLU A 59 -10.04 2.00 2.05
C GLU A 59 -8.60 2.03 1.55
N VAL A 60 -8.34 2.50 0.33
CA VAL A 60 -6.98 2.60 -0.19
C VAL A 60 -6.14 3.65 0.54
N ILE A 61 -6.72 4.75 1.00
CA ILE A 61 -6.02 5.72 1.87
C ILE A 61 -5.55 5.04 3.15
N ARG A 62 -6.39 4.24 3.79
CA ARG A 62 -6.04 3.50 5.01
C ARG A 62 -4.97 2.45 4.75
N HIS A 63 -5.08 1.74 3.62
CA HIS A 63 -4.10 0.76 3.20
C HIS A 63 -2.70 1.38 3.00
N ASP A 64 -2.63 2.48 2.26
CA ASP A 64 -1.38 3.22 2.07
C ASP A 64 -0.84 3.82 3.38
N ALA A 65 -1.72 4.30 4.27
CA ALA A 65 -1.29 4.76 5.59
C ALA A 65 -0.64 3.63 6.41
N ALA A 66 -1.12 2.38 6.29
CA ALA A 66 -0.48 1.21 6.91
C ALA A 66 0.92 0.96 6.32
N HIS A 67 1.10 1.07 4.99
CA HIS A 67 2.42 0.94 4.35
C HIS A 67 3.38 2.05 4.77
N ILE A 68 2.92 3.30 4.83
CA ILE A 68 3.76 4.43 5.29
C ILE A 68 4.11 4.29 6.76
N MET A 69 3.22 3.73 7.59
CA MET A 69 3.54 3.38 8.97
C MET A 69 4.63 2.30 9.04
N ALA A 70 4.53 1.24 8.24
CA ALA A 70 5.54 0.18 8.18
C ALA A 70 6.91 0.74 7.73
N MET A 71 6.93 1.57 6.69
CA MET A 71 8.13 2.28 6.24
C MET A 71 8.74 3.14 7.34
N ALA A 72 7.94 3.97 8.02
CA ALA A 72 8.40 4.82 9.11
C ALA A 72 8.97 4.01 10.29
N VAL A 73 8.32 2.90 10.65
CA VAL A 73 8.79 1.99 11.70
C VAL A 73 10.14 1.37 11.34
N GLN A 74 10.31 0.85 10.14
CA GLN A 74 11.57 0.23 9.73
C GLN A 74 12.73 1.24 9.60
N GLU A 75 12.43 2.49 9.20
CA GLU A 75 13.43 3.57 9.19
C GLU A 75 13.88 3.98 10.60
N LEU A 76 12.95 4.07 11.56
CA LEU A 76 13.24 4.48 12.94
C LEU A 76 13.81 3.34 13.78
N TYR A 77 13.40 2.11 13.50
CA TYR A 77 13.74 0.91 14.26
C TYR A 77 14.23 -0.21 13.34
N PRO A 78 15.47 -0.10 12.82
CA PRO A 78 16.05 -1.10 11.93
C PRO A 78 16.01 -2.50 12.54
N GLY A 79 15.70 -3.51 11.73
CA GLY A 79 15.55 -4.89 12.15
C GLY A 79 14.15 -5.27 12.65
N THR A 80 13.22 -4.32 12.76
CA THR A 80 11.80 -4.63 12.96
C THR A 80 11.26 -5.31 11.72
N GLN A 81 10.69 -6.51 11.88
CA GLN A 81 10.08 -7.24 10.78
C GLN A 81 8.62 -6.82 10.60
N VAL A 82 8.24 -6.71 9.35
CA VAL A 82 6.89 -6.35 8.92
C VAL A 82 6.13 -7.62 8.59
N THR A 83 4.94 -7.81 9.14
CA THR A 83 4.12 -8.99 8.87
C THR A 83 2.96 -8.64 7.93
N ILE A 84 1.81 -8.32 8.46
CA ILE A 84 0.62 -7.92 7.71
C ILE A 84 -0.01 -6.66 8.31
N GLY A 85 -0.62 -5.83 7.46
CA GLY A 85 -1.27 -4.59 7.86
C GLY A 85 -2.64 -4.43 7.20
N PRO A 86 -3.68 -5.15 7.65
CA PRO A 86 -5.01 -5.05 7.04
C PRO A 86 -5.69 -3.72 7.39
N VAL A 87 -6.57 -3.31 6.49
CA VAL A 87 -7.54 -2.25 6.72
C VAL A 87 -8.70 -2.82 7.55
N ILE A 88 -9.22 -2.02 8.47
CA ILE A 88 -10.39 -2.30 9.28
C ILE A 88 -11.45 -1.22 9.08
N GLU A 89 -12.68 -1.44 9.56
CA GLU A 89 -13.83 -0.55 9.32
C GLU A 89 -13.53 0.94 9.61
N ASN A 90 -12.82 1.22 10.72
CA ASN A 90 -12.53 2.59 11.15
C ASN A 90 -11.05 2.93 11.22
N GLY A 91 -10.19 2.22 10.44
CA GLY A 91 -8.76 2.48 10.48
C GLY A 91 -7.94 1.43 9.77
N PHE A 92 -6.74 1.26 10.25
CA PHE A 92 -5.77 0.25 9.83
C PHE A 92 -4.93 -0.16 11.04
N TYR A 93 -4.31 -1.32 10.98
CA TYR A 93 -3.26 -1.70 11.90
C TYR A 93 -2.13 -2.39 11.16
N TYR A 94 -1.02 -2.58 11.84
CA TYR A 94 0.12 -3.34 11.30
C TYR A 94 0.77 -4.11 12.43
N ASP A 95 1.02 -5.39 12.19
CA ASP A 95 1.73 -6.24 13.12
C ASP A 95 3.24 -6.18 12.85
N PHE A 96 4.00 -5.90 13.90
CA PHE A 96 5.44 -5.79 13.86
C PHE A 96 6.08 -6.82 14.78
N ALA A 97 7.05 -7.58 14.26
CA ALA A 97 7.86 -8.46 15.07
C ALA A 97 9.16 -7.76 15.47
N ARG A 98 9.28 -7.41 16.77
CA ARG A 98 10.47 -6.80 17.37
C ARG A 98 10.64 -7.28 18.82
N LYS A 99 11.88 -7.12 19.33
CA LYS A 99 12.22 -7.57 20.69
C LYS A 99 11.54 -6.73 21.76
N ASP A 100 11.57 -5.41 21.62
CA ASP A 100 11.03 -4.48 22.60
C ASP A 100 9.69 -3.92 22.13
N PRO A 101 8.64 -3.87 22.96
CA PRO A 101 7.35 -3.30 22.58
C PRO A 101 7.48 -1.80 22.32
N PHE A 102 6.57 -1.26 21.52
CA PHE A 102 6.47 0.18 21.30
C PHE A 102 5.93 0.89 22.55
N THR A 103 6.40 2.11 22.76
CA THR A 103 5.93 3.03 23.80
C THR A 103 5.07 4.16 23.19
N ASP A 104 4.34 4.91 24.01
CA ASP A 104 3.60 6.10 23.56
C ASP A 104 4.52 7.16 22.94
N GLU A 105 5.78 7.25 23.39
CA GLU A 105 6.77 8.14 22.78
C GLU A 105 7.20 7.66 21.41
N ASP A 106 7.31 6.35 21.20
CA ASP A 106 7.61 5.76 19.90
C ASP A 106 6.49 6.04 18.90
N LEU A 107 5.22 5.95 19.34
CA LEU A 107 4.09 6.29 18.47
C LEU A 107 4.16 7.73 17.98
N LYS A 108 4.49 8.69 18.85
CA LYS A 108 4.67 10.10 18.45
C LYS A 108 5.80 10.27 17.42
N LYS A 109 6.92 9.54 17.58
CA LYS A 109 8.03 9.56 16.62
C LYS A 109 7.60 8.96 15.28
N ILE A 110 6.85 7.85 15.31
CA ILE A 110 6.33 7.19 14.11
C ILE A 110 5.34 8.11 13.39
N GLU A 111 4.37 8.71 14.09
CA GLU A 111 3.43 9.68 13.51
C GLU A 111 4.13 10.86 12.84
N LYS A 112 5.16 11.40 13.50
CA LYS A 112 5.98 12.48 12.94
C LYS A 112 6.68 12.00 11.65
N ARG A 113 7.30 10.82 11.69
CA ARG A 113 7.99 10.27 10.52
C ARG A 113 7.05 9.98 9.37
N MET A 114 5.88 9.41 9.63
CA MET A 114 4.82 9.23 8.63
C MET A 114 4.46 10.57 7.98
N SER A 115 4.25 11.62 8.77
CA SER A 115 3.95 12.96 8.26
C SER A 115 5.06 13.50 7.36
N GLU A 116 6.33 13.29 7.71
CA GLU A 116 7.48 13.69 6.89
C GLU A 116 7.55 12.91 5.55
N ILE A 117 7.20 11.62 5.55
CA ILE A 117 7.14 10.80 4.32
C ILE A 117 6.00 11.27 3.43
N ILE A 118 4.84 11.58 4.02
CA ILE A 118 3.68 12.12 3.31
C ILE A 118 4.02 13.48 2.67
N ASP A 119 4.72 14.36 3.38
CA ASP A 119 5.15 15.68 2.86
C ASP A 119 6.14 15.57 1.69
N LYS A 120 6.94 14.51 1.65
CA LYS A 120 7.86 14.25 0.53
C LYS A 120 7.15 13.78 -0.73
N ASP A 121 5.87 13.40 -0.64
CA ASP A 121 5.04 12.92 -1.75
C ASP A 121 5.74 11.83 -2.56
N VAL A 122 6.25 10.81 -1.86
CA VAL A 122 7.01 9.71 -2.49
C VAL A 122 6.10 8.92 -3.44
N LYS A 123 6.60 8.67 -4.66
CA LYS A 123 5.87 7.96 -5.71
C LYS A 123 5.69 6.49 -5.35
N THR A 124 4.53 5.95 -5.72
CA THR A 124 4.26 4.51 -5.65
C THR A 124 4.47 3.86 -7.00
N ARG A 125 5.11 2.70 -7.03
CA ARG A 125 5.40 1.94 -8.25
C ARG A 125 5.17 0.46 -8.00
N ARG A 126 4.47 -0.21 -8.92
CA ARG A 126 4.20 -1.65 -8.88
C ARG A 126 5.18 -2.40 -9.78
N GLU A 127 5.71 -3.51 -9.31
CA GLU A 127 6.46 -4.48 -10.09
C GLU A 127 5.89 -5.88 -9.88
N VAL A 128 6.01 -6.72 -10.90
CA VAL A 128 5.75 -8.17 -10.79
C VAL A 128 7.09 -8.87 -10.68
N TRP A 129 7.26 -9.67 -9.63
CA TRP A 129 8.49 -10.39 -9.41
C TRP A 129 8.28 -11.89 -9.57
N ASP A 130 9.33 -12.55 -10.09
CA ASP A 130 9.47 -13.99 -10.02
C ASP A 130 9.51 -14.45 -8.56
N ARG A 131 8.90 -15.61 -8.26
CA ARG A 131 8.77 -16.16 -6.91
C ARG A 131 10.12 -16.39 -6.25
N ASP A 132 11.03 -17.07 -6.95
CA ASP A 132 12.36 -17.39 -6.40
C ASP A 132 13.17 -16.13 -6.14
N LYS A 133 13.07 -15.14 -7.04
CA LYS A 133 13.66 -13.81 -6.85
C LYS A 133 13.11 -13.14 -5.61
N ALA A 134 11.79 -13.15 -5.42
CA ALA A 134 11.13 -12.52 -4.27
C ALA A 134 11.54 -13.19 -2.96
N ILE A 135 11.48 -14.51 -2.87
CA ILE A 135 11.90 -15.28 -1.68
C ILE A 135 13.36 -14.98 -1.31
N LYS A 136 14.27 -15.06 -2.29
CA LYS A 136 15.70 -14.77 -2.07
C LYS A 136 15.92 -13.35 -1.58
N HIS A 137 15.20 -12.39 -2.15
CA HIS A 137 15.30 -10.99 -1.80
C HIS A 137 14.84 -10.74 -0.36
N PHE A 138 13.63 -11.18 0.01
CA PHE A 138 13.10 -10.95 1.36
C PHE A 138 13.92 -11.69 2.43
N LYS A 139 14.41 -12.90 2.16
CA LYS A 139 15.37 -13.58 3.03
C LYS A 139 16.67 -12.79 3.21
N LYS A 140 17.21 -12.21 2.14
CA LYS A 140 18.45 -11.41 2.17
C LYS A 140 18.32 -10.13 2.99
N ILE A 141 17.19 -9.44 2.93
CA ILE A 141 16.94 -8.21 3.72
C ILE A 141 16.43 -8.50 5.14
N GLY A 142 16.30 -9.77 5.53
CA GLY A 142 15.91 -10.17 6.89
C GLY A 142 14.40 -10.28 7.11
N GLU A 143 13.57 -10.06 6.08
CA GLU A 143 12.10 -10.15 6.13
C GLU A 143 11.64 -11.62 6.01
N LYS A 144 11.89 -12.42 7.05
CA LYS A 144 11.61 -13.85 7.04
C LYS A 144 10.13 -14.17 6.88
N TYR A 145 9.25 -13.44 7.58
CA TYR A 145 7.81 -13.64 7.50
C TYR A 145 7.26 -13.35 6.09
N LYS A 146 7.80 -12.35 5.38
CA LYS A 146 7.44 -12.10 3.99
C LYS A 146 7.84 -13.25 3.08
N ALA A 147 9.01 -13.81 3.28
CA ALA A 147 9.44 -14.99 2.52
C ALA A 147 8.51 -16.20 2.75
N GLU A 148 8.12 -16.46 4.01
CA GLU A 148 7.17 -17.53 4.36
C GLU A 148 5.77 -17.29 3.75
N ILE A 149 5.28 -16.04 3.77
CA ILE A 149 4.02 -15.67 3.11
C ILE A 149 4.10 -15.98 1.61
N ILE A 150 5.18 -15.60 0.94
CA ILE A 150 5.36 -15.87 -0.50
C ILE A 150 5.36 -17.38 -0.77
N GLU A 151 5.99 -18.18 0.07
CA GLU A 151 6.01 -19.65 -0.05
C GLU A 151 4.61 -20.25 0.08
N SER A 152 3.69 -19.61 0.81
CA SER A 152 2.30 -20.05 0.99
C SER A 152 1.33 -19.61 -0.11
N ILE A 153 1.69 -18.61 -0.93
CA ILE A 153 0.85 -18.14 -2.05
C ILE A 153 0.83 -19.19 -3.15
N PRO A 154 -0.34 -19.55 -3.73
CA PRO A 154 -0.41 -20.49 -4.86
C PRO A 154 0.50 -20.10 -6.03
N GLU A 155 1.10 -21.09 -6.70
CA GLU A 155 2.01 -20.83 -7.83
C GLU A 155 1.35 -20.10 -9.00
N SER A 156 0.04 -20.25 -9.16
CA SER A 156 -0.74 -19.58 -10.20
C SER A 156 -0.98 -18.09 -9.93
N GLU A 157 -0.71 -17.61 -8.72
CA GLU A 157 -0.89 -16.20 -8.38
C GLU A 157 0.35 -15.37 -8.70
N GLU A 158 0.11 -14.19 -9.29
CA GLU A 158 1.13 -13.19 -9.57
C GLU A 158 1.61 -12.54 -8.27
N LEU A 159 2.92 -12.40 -8.12
CA LEU A 159 3.53 -11.72 -6.99
C LEU A 159 3.82 -10.25 -7.35
N SER A 160 3.03 -9.35 -6.80
CA SER A 160 3.25 -7.91 -6.95
C SER A 160 3.98 -7.32 -5.76
N ILE A 161 4.96 -6.48 -6.07
CA ILE A 161 5.76 -5.72 -5.13
C ILE A 161 5.47 -4.24 -5.38
N TYR A 162 5.07 -3.55 -4.32
CA TYR A 162 4.85 -2.11 -4.36
C TYR A 162 6.00 -1.37 -3.69
N HIS A 163 6.60 -0.46 -4.44
CA HIS A 163 7.66 0.42 -3.98
C HIS A 163 7.06 1.77 -3.56
N HIS A 164 7.43 2.27 -2.41
CA HIS A 164 7.16 3.63 -1.96
C HIS A 164 8.48 4.42 -1.98
N GLY A 165 8.67 5.23 -3.02
CA GLY A 165 9.96 5.82 -3.34
C GLY A 165 10.98 4.77 -3.78
N ASP A 166 12.27 5.07 -3.56
CA ASP A 166 13.38 4.21 -4.00
C ASP A 166 13.92 3.33 -2.86
N THR A 167 13.50 3.56 -1.63
CA THR A 167 14.14 2.98 -0.44
C THR A 167 13.30 1.91 0.25
N TRP A 168 12.01 1.86 0.00
CA TRP A 168 11.12 0.92 0.68
C TRP A 168 10.15 0.23 -0.28
N HIS A 169 9.87 -1.03 -0.03
CA HIS A 169 8.93 -1.82 -0.81
C HIS A 169 8.34 -2.95 0.03
N ASP A 170 7.17 -3.41 -0.38
CA ASP A 170 6.49 -4.52 0.26
C ASP A 170 5.76 -5.41 -0.74
N LEU A 171 5.53 -6.67 -0.32
CA LEU A 171 4.65 -7.61 -1.01
C LEU A 171 3.20 -7.18 -0.78
N CYS A 172 2.49 -6.84 -1.84
CA CYS A 172 1.10 -6.42 -1.75
C CYS A 172 0.34 -6.67 -3.06
N ARG A 173 -0.94 -7.00 -2.94
CA ARG A 173 -1.84 -7.14 -4.10
C ARG A 173 -2.28 -5.79 -4.67
N GLY A 174 -2.26 -4.74 -3.86
CA GLY A 174 -2.79 -3.43 -4.21
C GLY A 174 -4.33 -3.39 -4.24
N PRO A 175 -4.94 -2.37 -4.88
CA PRO A 175 -4.25 -1.23 -5.48
C PRO A 175 -3.69 -0.24 -4.46
N HIS A 176 -2.84 0.68 -4.92
CA HIS A 176 -2.24 1.74 -4.13
C HIS A 176 -2.46 3.12 -4.73
N LEU A 177 -2.30 4.15 -3.89
CA LEU A 177 -2.29 5.55 -4.31
C LEU A 177 -1.09 5.84 -5.22
N LEU A 178 -1.18 6.90 -6.03
CA LEU A 178 -0.09 7.36 -6.90
C LEU A 178 1.15 7.79 -6.12
N SER A 179 0.93 8.33 -4.91
CA SER A 179 2.01 8.82 -4.04
C SER A 179 1.51 9.03 -2.61
N SER A 180 2.45 9.08 -1.66
CA SER A 180 2.16 9.23 -0.23
C SER A 180 1.42 10.53 0.12
N GLY A 181 1.60 11.61 -0.65
CA GLY A 181 0.91 12.88 -0.43
C GLY A 181 -0.62 12.78 -0.53
N LYS A 182 -1.14 11.77 -1.23
CA LYS A 182 -2.58 11.50 -1.35
C LYS A 182 -3.23 10.96 -0.06
N ILE A 183 -2.46 10.47 0.90
CA ILE A 183 -2.96 9.96 2.19
C ILE A 183 -3.54 11.08 3.05
N GLY A 184 -2.90 12.26 3.04
CA GLY A 184 -3.21 13.33 4.00
C GLY A 184 -2.67 13.01 5.40
N LYS A 185 -2.96 13.89 6.36
CA LYS A 185 -2.43 13.80 7.74
C LYS A 185 -3.51 13.59 8.80
N ALA A 186 -4.70 13.19 8.42
CA ALA A 186 -5.82 12.95 9.32
C ALA A 186 -5.78 11.52 9.91
N PHE A 187 -4.69 11.16 10.57
CA PHE A 187 -4.52 9.87 11.25
C PHE A 187 -3.96 10.06 12.67
N LYS A 188 -4.18 9.07 13.51
CA LYS A 188 -3.65 8.97 14.87
C LYS A 188 -3.29 7.51 15.15
N LEU A 189 -2.14 7.28 15.77
CA LEU A 189 -1.71 5.95 16.18
C LEU A 189 -2.07 5.67 17.64
N SER A 190 -2.38 4.41 17.93
CA SER A 190 -2.58 3.90 19.28
C SER A 190 -1.99 2.49 19.38
N LEU A 191 -1.63 2.06 20.60
CA LEU A 191 -1.18 0.70 20.84
C LEU A 191 -2.37 -0.24 20.98
N ILE A 192 -2.31 -1.37 20.27
CA ILE A 192 -3.17 -2.51 20.50
C ILE A 192 -2.28 -3.62 21.07
N HIS A 193 -2.49 -3.98 22.35
CA HIS A 193 -1.78 -5.08 22.97
C HIS A 193 -2.55 -6.37 22.68
N ILE A 194 -1.96 -7.24 21.86
CA ILE A 194 -2.42 -8.61 21.69
C ILE A 194 -1.66 -9.45 22.69
N SER A 195 -2.35 -10.01 23.69
CA SER A 195 -1.78 -10.80 24.78
C SER A 195 -1.42 -12.24 24.40
N GLU A 196 -1.64 -12.66 23.17
CA GLU A 196 -1.28 -13.99 22.67
C GLU A 196 -0.17 -13.90 21.62
N PRO A 197 0.80 -14.85 21.66
CA PRO A 197 1.77 -14.96 20.57
C PRO A 197 1.02 -15.21 19.27
N THR A 198 1.44 -14.52 18.21
CA THR A 198 0.91 -14.65 16.86
C THR A 198 0.65 -16.12 16.51
N ARG A 199 -0.61 -16.50 16.35
CA ARG A 199 -0.94 -17.82 15.81
C ARG A 199 -0.36 -17.87 14.39
N PRO A 200 0.35 -18.95 14.04
CA PRO A 200 0.67 -19.18 12.63
C PRO A 200 -0.66 -19.18 11.87
N ILE A 201 -0.71 -18.42 10.80
CA ILE A 201 -1.85 -18.41 9.89
C ILE A 201 -1.88 -19.80 9.25
N ALA A 202 -2.87 -20.58 9.62
CA ALA A 202 -3.15 -21.87 8.99
C ALA A 202 -3.82 -21.66 7.63
#